data_e524637494008eafe52319a55961df6b
#
_entry.id   e524637494008eafe52319a55961df6b
#
_cell.length_a   1.000
_cell.length_b   1.000
_cell.length_c   1.000
_cell.angle_alpha   90.00
_cell.angle_beta   90.00
_cell.angle_gamma   90.00
#
_symmetry.space_group_name_H-M   'P 1'
#
loop_
_entity.id
_entity.type
_entity.pdbx_description
1 polymer ?
#
loop_
_entity_poly.entity_id
_entity_poly.type
_entity_poly.pdbx_seq_one_letter_code
_entity_poly.pdbx_strand_id
1 'polypeptide(L)'
;MNLCLCGWYFHPPLIAALVASKYPSVWVCHREPPKTFPLRYASGPNVGLEFGAYDQYLQHEWKAGPVVLLHDDTEITEDALDAISQMTVDQAFLFASAADAEANGKAHGRAMFCSDKFLTRLKTDGGFWYSEDPCDGKPIPATTANVPDYHNAGIQVFRAYLESLPKEFTVNRVAIVPGLRTGYRGRL
;
A
#
# COMPACT_ATOMS: atom_id res chain seq x y z
N MET A 1 -14.82 2.90 3.40
CA MET A 1 -13.38 2.69 3.22
C MET A 1 -13.15 1.96 1.91
N ASN A 2 -12.14 2.31 1.16
CA ASN A 2 -11.74 1.66 -0.08
C ASN A 2 -10.43 0.89 0.14
N LEU A 3 -10.14 -0.09 -0.71
CA LEU A 3 -8.89 -0.85 -0.69
C LEU A 3 -8.16 -0.63 -2.00
N CYS A 4 -6.91 -0.22 -1.93
CA CYS A 4 -6.00 -0.17 -3.05
C CYS A 4 -4.92 -1.22 -2.86
N LEU A 5 -4.79 -2.13 -3.80
CA LEU A 5 -3.74 -3.12 -3.81
C LEU A 5 -2.74 -2.79 -4.89
N CYS A 6 -1.48 -2.94 -4.57
CA CYS A 6 -0.42 -2.88 -5.56
C CYS A 6 0.41 -4.16 -5.52
N GLY A 7 0.98 -4.51 -6.64
CA GLY A 7 1.95 -5.59 -6.71
C GLY A 7 1.95 -6.31 -8.05
N TRP A 8 2.91 -7.20 -8.16
CA TRP A 8 3.17 -7.97 -9.36
C TRP A 8 2.47 -9.34 -9.38
N TYR A 9 2.24 -9.91 -8.18
CA TYR A 9 1.71 -11.26 -8.04
C TYR A 9 0.22 -11.23 -7.70
N PHE A 10 -0.58 -11.96 -8.46
CA PHE A 10 -2.00 -12.15 -8.19
C PHE A 10 -2.20 -13.25 -7.14
N HIS A 11 -1.98 -12.93 -5.88
CA HIS A 11 -2.01 -13.89 -4.76
C HIS A 11 -3.44 -14.39 -4.49
N PRO A 12 -3.77 -15.68 -4.78
CA PRO A 12 -5.15 -16.15 -4.72
C PRO A 12 -5.84 -15.99 -3.36
N PRO A 13 -5.20 -16.27 -2.20
CA PRO A 13 -5.83 -16.06 -0.90
C PRO A 13 -6.21 -14.59 -0.65
N LEU A 14 -5.34 -13.65 -1.02
CA LEU A 14 -5.63 -12.22 -0.89
C LEU A 14 -6.80 -11.83 -1.80
N ILE A 15 -6.79 -12.26 -3.06
CA ILE A 15 -7.87 -11.99 -4.01
C ILE A 15 -9.20 -12.54 -3.47
N ALA A 16 -9.22 -13.77 -2.95
CA ALA A 16 -10.42 -14.37 -2.39
C ALA A 16 -10.95 -13.59 -1.18
N ALA A 17 -10.07 -13.15 -0.28
CA ALA A 17 -10.44 -12.32 0.87
C ALA A 17 -11.06 -10.99 0.43
N LEU A 18 -10.51 -10.36 -0.61
CA LEU A 18 -11.01 -9.07 -1.11
C LEU A 18 -12.32 -9.20 -1.87
N VAL A 19 -12.50 -10.28 -2.63
CA VAL A 19 -13.79 -10.57 -3.31
C VAL A 19 -14.90 -10.82 -2.29
N ALA A 20 -14.57 -11.48 -1.18
CA ALA A 20 -15.54 -11.72 -0.10
C ALA A 20 -15.81 -10.46 0.76
N SER A 21 -14.90 -9.50 0.74
CA SER A 21 -14.99 -8.30 1.56
C SER A 21 -16.10 -7.36 1.09
N LYS A 22 -16.74 -6.67 2.04
CA LYS A 22 -17.71 -5.59 1.76
C LYS A 22 -17.06 -4.28 1.26
N TYR A 23 -15.73 -4.19 1.27
CA TYR A 23 -15.01 -2.98 0.89
C TYR A 23 -14.64 -2.96 -0.59
N PRO A 24 -14.97 -1.88 -1.33
CA PRO A 24 -14.57 -1.74 -2.73
C PRO A 24 -13.05 -1.84 -2.89
N SER A 25 -12.60 -2.68 -3.81
CA SER A 25 -11.18 -2.95 -4.03
C SER A 25 -10.77 -2.63 -5.46
N VAL A 26 -9.58 -2.03 -5.61
CA VAL A 26 -8.92 -1.80 -6.89
C VAL A 26 -7.51 -2.37 -6.83
N TRP A 27 -7.16 -3.20 -7.80
CA TRP A 27 -5.81 -3.70 -7.98
C TRP A 27 -5.06 -2.84 -8.99
N VAL A 28 -4.00 -2.19 -8.57
CA VAL A 28 -3.11 -1.43 -9.45
C VAL A 28 -1.86 -2.27 -9.73
N CYS A 29 -1.64 -2.60 -10.97
CA CYS A 29 -0.52 -3.43 -11.39
C CYS A 29 -0.04 -3.05 -12.80
N HIS A 30 1.21 -3.33 -13.09
CA HIS A 30 1.86 -3.05 -14.38
C HIS A 30 1.89 -4.28 -15.31
N ARG A 31 1.15 -5.31 -14.95
CA ARG A 31 1.04 -6.56 -15.68
C ARG A 31 -0.43 -6.90 -15.90
N GLU A 32 -0.76 -7.46 -17.05
CA GLU A 32 -2.13 -7.89 -17.33
C GLU A 32 -2.62 -8.94 -16.32
N PRO A 33 -3.85 -8.77 -15.80
CA PRO A 33 -4.45 -9.77 -14.93
C PRO A 33 -4.87 -11.02 -15.73
N PRO A 34 -5.08 -12.14 -15.04
CA PRO A 34 -5.73 -13.32 -15.65
C PRO A 34 -7.08 -12.92 -16.27
N LYS A 35 -7.49 -13.62 -17.35
CA LYS A 35 -8.76 -13.33 -18.07
C LYS A 35 -10.01 -13.32 -17.17
N THR A 36 -9.98 -14.06 -16.07
CA THR A 36 -11.08 -14.19 -15.10
C THR A 36 -10.79 -13.44 -13.80
N PHE A 37 -10.03 -12.35 -13.86
CA PHE A 37 -9.69 -11.61 -12.66
C PHE A 37 -10.92 -10.94 -12.05
N PRO A 38 -11.27 -11.24 -10.77
CA PRO A 38 -12.57 -10.88 -10.22
C PRO A 38 -12.64 -9.47 -9.61
N LEU A 39 -11.50 -8.80 -9.45
CA LEU A 39 -11.44 -7.45 -8.88
C LEU A 39 -11.34 -6.39 -9.97
N ARG A 40 -11.76 -5.17 -9.65
CA ARG A 40 -11.45 -4.01 -10.49
C ARG A 40 -9.95 -3.87 -10.62
N TYR A 41 -9.51 -3.62 -11.84
CA TYR A 41 -8.10 -3.53 -12.17
C TYR A 41 -7.78 -2.19 -12.83
N ALA A 42 -6.68 -1.59 -12.46
CA ALA A 42 -6.08 -0.44 -13.11
C ALA A 42 -4.63 -0.75 -13.49
N SER A 43 -4.24 -0.40 -14.70
CA SER A 43 -2.86 -0.59 -15.18
C SER A 43 -2.18 0.75 -15.43
N GLY A 44 -0.86 0.77 -15.31
CA GLY A 44 -0.04 1.94 -15.60
C GLY A 44 1.42 1.57 -15.80
N PRO A 45 2.29 2.55 -16.00
CA PRO A 45 3.72 2.31 -16.16
C PRO A 45 4.31 1.68 -14.91
N ASN A 46 5.26 0.75 -15.09
CA ASN A 46 5.97 0.13 -13.97
C ASN A 46 7.11 1.03 -13.49
N VAL A 47 6.75 2.06 -12.74
CA VAL A 47 7.68 3.01 -12.16
C VAL A 47 7.37 3.18 -10.67
N GLY A 48 8.39 3.41 -9.85
CA GLY A 48 8.22 3.77 -8.45
C GLY A 48 7.72 2.65 -7.54
N LEU A 49 7.71 1.39 -7.96
CA LEU A 49 7.26 0.23 -7.18
C LEU A 49 5.87 0.48 -6.56
N GLU A 50 5.69 0.14 -5.26
CA GLU A 50 4.42 0.34 -4.56
C GLU A 50 3.99 1.81 -4.49
N PHE A 51 4.91 2.76 -4.30
CA PHE A 51 4.57 4.19 -4.22
C PHE A 51 4.09 4.73 -5.57
N GLY A 52 4.66 4.29 -6.68
CA GLY A 52 4.16 4.64 -8.01
C GLY A 52 2.76 4.09 -8.27
N ALA A 53 2.48 2.85 -7.85
CA ALA A 53 1.15 2.27 -7.95
C ALA A 53 0.12 2.99 -7.03
N TYR A 54 0.51 3.37 -5.82
CA TYR A 54 -0.34 4.13 -4.91
C TYR A 54 -0.62 5.54 -5.44
N ASP A 55 0.37 6.18 -6.06
CA ASP A 55 0.16 7.48 -6.70
C ASP A 55 -0.79 7.36 -7.89
N GLN A 56 -0.61 6.36 -8.74
CA GLN A 56 -1.53 6.09 -9.84
C GLN A 56 -2.97 5.91 -9.33
N TYR A 57 -3.16 5.15 -8.25
CA TYR A 57 -4.47 5.01 -7.62
C TYR A 57 -5.01 6.36 -7.13
N LEU A 58 -4.20 7.14 -6.43
CA LEU A 58 -4.57 8.44 -5.88
C LEU A 58 -5.00 9.42 -6.98
N GLN A 59 -4.24 9.48 -8.07
CA GLN A 59 -4.50 10.43 -9.14
C GLN A 59 -5.71 10.06 -10.01
N HIS A 60 -5.90 8.77 -10.32
CA HIS A 60 -6.84 8.33 -11.35
C HIS A 60 -8.05 7.58 -10.82
N GLU A 61 -7.93 6.84 -9.72
CA GLU A 61 -8.96 5.94 -9.22
C GLU A 61 -9.68 6.46 -7.98
N TRP A 62 -8.94 7.06 -7.05
CA TRP A 62 -9.51 7.57 -5.81
C TRP A 62 -10.39 8.79 -6.06
N LYS A 63 -11.58 8.75 -5.45
CA LYS A 63 -12.57 9.86 -5.55
C LYS A 63 -12.79 10.51 -4.19
N ALA A 64 -13.05 9.71 -3.17
CA ALA A 64 -13.32 10.16 -1.81
C ALA A 64 -13.22 8.99 -0.82
N GLY A 65 -13.13 9.33 0.46
CA GLY A 65 -13.15 8.40 1.59
C GLY A 65 -11.80 7.80 1.93
N PRO A 66 -11.68 7.20 3.12
CA PRO A 66 -10.44 6.59 3.56
C PRO A 66 -10.07 5.38 2.73
N VAL A 67 -8.76 5.11 2.64
CA VAL A 67 -8.17 4.02 1.86
C VAL A 67 -7.20 3.22 2.71
N VAL A 68 -7.23 1.90 2.56
CA VAL A 68 -6.12 1.02 2.95
C VAL A 68 -5.32 0.69 1.70
N LEU A 69 -4.05 1.02 1.75
CA LEU A 69 -3.06 0.69 0.73
C LEU A 69 -2.39 -0.62 1.12
N LEU A 70 -2.42 -1.61 0.25
CA LEU A 70 -1.92 -2.97 0.50
C LEU A 70 -0.99 -3.42 -0.62
N HIS A 71 0.08 -4.10 -0.25
CA HIS A 71 0.96 -4.79 -1.21
C HIS A 71 0.50 -6.24 -1.43
N ASP A 72 0.86 -6.85 -2.56
CA ASP A 72 0.43 -8.19 -2.96
C ASP A 72 0.96 -9.33 -2.07
N ASP A 73 1.95 -9.05 -1.22
CA ASP A 73 2.46 -9.97 -0.21
C ASP A 73 1.78 -9.84 1.16
N THR A 74 0.59 -9.26 1.18
CA THR A 74 -0.22 -9.06 2.39
C THR A 74 -1.34 -10.09 2.47
N GLU A 75 -1.60 -10.62 3.65
CA GLU A 75 -2.84 -11.33 4.02
C GLU A 75 -3.62 -10.47 5.01
N ILE A 76 -4.93 -10.41 4.84
CA ILE A 76 -5.79 -9.62 5.70
C ILE A 76 -7.14 -10.31 5.92
N THR A 77 -7.61 -10.31 7.16
CA THR A 77 -8.94 -10.85 7.51
C THR A 77 -10.01 -9.76 7.44
N GLU A 78 -11.28 -10.15 7.37
CA GLU A 78 -12.41 -9.21 7.44
C GLU A 78 -12.42 -8.44 8.76
N ASP A 79 -12.18 -9.11 9.89
CA ASP A 79 -12.10 -8.47 11.21
C ASP A 79 -11.01 -7.41 11.27
N ALA A 80 -9.86 -7.66 10.61
CA ALA A 80 -8.79 -6.69 10.49
C ALA A 80 -9.23 -5.47 9.66
N LEU A 81 -9.92 -5.67 8.54
CA LEU A 81 -10.47 -4.59 7.73
C LEU A 81 -11.50 -3.78 8.51
N ASP A 82 -12.36 -4.44 9.28
CA ASP A 82 -13.35 -3.77 10.12
C ASP A 82 -12.68 -2.94 11.21
N ALA A 83 -11.65 -3.46 11.88
CA ALA A 83 -10.88 -2.71 12.87
C ALA A 83 -10.19 -1.47 12.25
N ILE A 84 -9.60 -1.63 11.05
CA ILE A 84 -8.98 -0.50 10.34
C ILE A 84 -10.03 0.54 9.94
N SER A 85 -11.23 0.13 9.55
CA SER A 85 -12.30 1.04 9.14
C SER A 85 -12.77 1.99 10.25
N GLN A 86 -12.48 1.67 11.51
CA GLN A 86 -12.80 2.49 12.70
C GLN A 86 -11.65 3.42 13.11
N MET A 87 -10.54 3.44 12.37
CA MET A 87 -9.42 4.32 12.69
C MET A 87 -9.79 5.79 12.53
N THR A 88 -9.37 6.61 13.49
CA THR A 88 -9.61 8.05 13.53
C THR A 88 -8.36 8.88 13.27
N VAL A 89 -7.24 8.23 12.97
CA VAL A 89 -5.98 8.90 12.58
C VAL A 89 -6.01 9.28 11.10
N ASP A 90 -5.17 10.22 10.70
CA ASP A 90 -5.08 10.64 9.31
C ASP A 90 -4.19 9.71 8.47
N GLN A 91 -3.10 9.17 9.06
CA GLN A 91 -2.26 8.15 8.42
C GLN A 91 -1.65 7.22 9.47
N ALA A 92 -1.60 5.92 9.16
CA ALA A 92 -0.89 4.93 9.95
C ALA A 92 -0.20 3.87 9.08
N PHE A 93 0.95 3.41 9.53
CA PHE A 93 1.59 2.19 9.05
C PHE A 93 1.00 1.00 9.83
N LEU A 94 0.56 -0.01 9.10
CA LEU A 94 -0.15 -1.16 9.65
C LEU A 94 0.79 -2.37 9.77
N PHE A 95 0.82 -3.00 10.92
CA PHE A 95 1.70 -4.12 11.23
C PHE A 95 0.93 -5.27 11.88
N ALA A 96 1.40 -6.49 11.65
CA ALA A 96 0.84 -7.69 12.27
C ALA A 96 1.09 -7.76 13.79
N SER A 97 2.23 -7.23 14.23
CA SER A 97 2.67 -7.25 15.64
C SER A 97 3.65 -6.12 15.96
N ALA A 98 3.88 -5.89 17.24
CA ALA A 98 4.91 -4.95 17.69
C ALA A 98 6.32 -5.37 17.24
N ALA A 99 6.63 -6.67 17.23
CA ALA A 99 7.90 -7.19 16.74
C ALA A 99 8.07 -6.95 15.24
N ASP A 100 7.00 -7.10 14.45
CA ASP A 100 7.00 -6.78 13.02
C ASP A 100 7.25 -5.27 12.80
N ALA A 101 6.60 -4.40 13.57
CA ALA A 101 6.83 -2.96 13.51
C ALA A 101 8.30 -2.59 13.82
N GLU A 102 8.89 -3.15 14.87
CA GLU A 102 10.29 -2.89 15.21
C GLU A 102 11.25 -3.41 14.13
N ALA A 103 11.02 -4.60 13.60
CA ALA A 103 11.85 -5.20 12.55
C ALA A 103 11.84 -4.37 11.25
N ASN A 104 10.76 -3.62 10.98
CA ASN A 104 10.61 -2.77 9.80
C ASN A 104 10.82 -1.26 10.10
N GLY A 105 11.45 -0.91 11.23
CA GLY A 105 11.74 0.48 11.59
C GLY A 105 10.48 1.34 11.76
N LYS A 106 9.34 0.72 12.11
CA LYS A 106 8.03 1.36 12.32
C LYS A 106 7.44 2.06 11.09
N ALA A 107 7.94 1.74 9.91
CA ALA A 107 7.42 2.28 8.65
C ALA A 107 7.73 1.33 7.48
N HIS A 108 6.75 1.10 6.62
CA HIS A 108 6.92 0.38 5.36
C HIS A 108 5.81 0.70 4.36
N GLY A 109 6.04 0.46 3.08
CA GLY A 109 5.05 0.68 2.02
C GLY A 109 4.00 -0.43 1.87
N ARG A 110 4.09 -1.55 2.62
CA ARG A 110 3.30 -2.76 2.37
C ARG A 110 1.85 -2.69 2.83
N ALA A 111 1.59 -1.99 3.94
CA ALA A 111 0.24 -1.80 4.45
C ALA A 111 0.12 -0.45 5.17
N MET A 112 -0.78 0.41 4.70
CA MET A 112 -0.99 1.74 5.26
C MET A 112 -2.47 2.09 5.27
N PHE A 113 -2.92 2.79 6.30
CA PHE A 113 -4.21 3.47 6.34
C PHE A 113 -4.01 4.96 6.04
N CYS A 114 -4.89 5.52 5.22
CA CYS A 114 -4.93 6.93 4.88
C CYS A 114 -6.38 7.45 4.95
N SER A 115 -6.63 8.49 5.75
CA SER A 115 -7.94 9.14 5.81
C SER A 115 -8.22 9.94 4.53
N ASP A 116 -9.47 10.27 4.31
CA ASP A 116 -9.90 11.15 3.21
C ASP A 116 -9.21 12.52 3.27
N LYS A 117 -9.14 13.10 4.47
CA LYS A 117 -8.45 14.37 4.73
C LYS A 117 -6.96 14.30 4.33
N PHE A 118 -6.28 13.23 4.72
CA PHE A 118 -4.87 13.02 4.38
C PHE A 118 -4.66 12.86 2.87
N LEU A 119 -5.49 12.02 2.21
CA LEU A 119 -5.37 11.80 0.77
C LEU A 119 -5.67 13.04 -0.06
N THR A 120 -6.64 13.85 0.38
CA THR A 120 -6.92 15.16 -0.24
C THR A 120 -5.70 16.07 -0.15
N ARG A 121 -5.06 16.14 1.01
CA ARG A 121 -3.86 16.92 1.20
C ARG A 121 -2.70 16.39 0.36
N LEU A 122 -2.43 15.09 0.42
CA LEU A 122 -1.36 14.46 -0.35
C LEU A 122 -1.53 14.70 -1.85
N LYS A 123 -2.73 14.57 -2.37
CA LYS A 123 -3.04 14.83 -3.79
C LYS A 123 -2.79 16.29 -4.17
N THR A 124 -3.13 17.23 -3.30
CA THR A 124 -2.87 18.67 -3.50
C THR A 124 -1.39 19.01 -3.49
N ASP A 125 -0.61 18.30 -2.68
CA ASP A 125 0.84 18.47 -2.55
C ASP A 125 1.64 17.75 -3.66
N GLY A 126 0.98 17.09 -4.63
CA GLY A 126 1.60 16.44 -5.78
C GLY A 126 1.58 14.91 -5.77
N GLY A 127 1.01 14.28 -4.71
CA GLY A 127 0.87 12.83 -4.63
C GLY A 127 2.03 12.12 -3.91
N PHE A 128 2.12 10.82 -4.10
CA PHE A 128 3.24 10.04 -3.56
C PHE A 128 4.48 10.28 -4.40
N TRP A 129 5.59 10.58 -3.72
CA TRP A 129 6.87 10.65 -4.39
C TRP A 129 7.44 9.25 -4.67
N TYR A 130 7.97 9.06 -5.84
CA TYR A 130 8.70 7.86 -6.25
C TYR A 130 9.77 8.21 -7.31
N SER A 131 10.76 7.32 -7.49
CA SER A 131 11.70 7.46 -8.61
C SER A 131 11.00 7.11 -9.92
N GLU A 132 11.20 7.94 -10.94
CA GLU A 132 10.70 7.71 -12.30
C GLU A 132 11.52 6.68 -13.08
N ASP A 133 12.63 6.18 -12.51
CA ASP A 133 13.44 5.16 -13.17
C ASP A 133 12.60 3.90 -13.40
N PRO A 134 12.50 3.41 -14.63
CA PRO A 134 11.69 2.25 -14.93
C PRO A 134 12.24 1.01 -14.22
N CYS A 135 11.39 0.37 -13.47
CA CYS A 135 11.68 -0.94 -12.90
C CYS A 135 11.51 -2.01 -13.98
N ASP A 136 12.15 -1.92 -15.11
CA ASP A 136 12.22 -2.77 -16.32
C ASP A 136 11.32 -4.03 -16.40
N GLY A 137 10.20 -4.07 -15.70
CA GLY A 137 9.28 -5.21 -15.68
C GLY A 137 9.90 -6.52 -15.16
N LYS A 138 11.12 -6.46 -14.66
CA LYS A 138 11.78 -7.64 -14.06
C LYS A 138 11.45 -7.71 -12.59
N PRO A 139 11.02 -8.87 -12.08
CA PRO A 139 10.96 -9.07 -10.64
C PRO A 139 12.33 -8.75 -10.07
N ILE A 140 12.36 -7.86 -9.06
CA ILE A 140 13.62 -7.55 -8.36
C ILE A 140 14.15 -8.88 -7.82
N PRO A 141 15.33 -9.34 -8.25
CA PRO A 141 15.86 -10.60 -7.75
C PRO A 141 16.01 -10.50 -6.23
N ALA A 142 15.52 -11.49 -5.49
CA ALA A 142 15.51 -11.51 -4.03
C ALA A 142 16.93 -11.48 -3.39
N THR A 143 18.00 -11.37 -4.20
CA THR A 143 19.40 -11.56 -3.80
C THR A 143 20.31 -10.39 -4.14
N THR A 144 19.80 -9.22 -4.55
CA THR A 144 20.70 -8.15 -4.97
C THR A 144 21.02 -7.17 -3.86
N ALA A 145 22.18 -7.34 -3.26
CA ALA A 145 22.87 -6.33 -2.45
C ALA A 145 23.19 -5.02 -3.23
N ASN A 146 22.82 -4.94 -4.51
CA ASN A 146 23.16 -3.85 -5.44
C ASN A 146 21.97 -3.26 -6.19
N VAL A 147 20.71 -3.57 -5.82
CA VAL A 147 19.58 -2.78 -6.32
C VAL A 147 19.65 -1.44 -5.63
N PRO A 148 19.66 -0.31 -6.36
CA PRO A 148 19.50 0.99 -5.73
C PRO A 148 18.28 0.90 -4.82
N ASP A 149 18.42 1.39 -3.60
CA ASP A 149 17.43 1.20 -2.53
C ASP A 149 16.22 2.14 -2.75
N TYR A 150 15.57 2.01 -3.94
CA TYR A 150 14.40 2.80 -4.33
C TYR A 150 13.25 2.63 -3.34
N HIS A 151 13.10 1.43 -2.78
CA HIS A 151 12.10 1.15 -1.77
C HIS A 151 12.36 1.96 -0.49
N ASN A 152 13.59 1.93 0.01
CA ASN A 152 13.96 2.71 1.19
C ASN A 152 13.96 4.21 0.91
N ALA A 153 14.35 4.65 -0.28
CA ALA A 153 14.27 6.06 -0.66
C ALA A 153 12.81 6.55 -0.65
N GLY A 154 11.87 5.79 -1.24
CA GLY A 154 10.45 6.12 -1.23
C GLY A 154 9.88 6.26 0.18
N ILE A 155 10.14 5.28 1.06
CA ILE A 155 9.65 5.34 2.44
C ILE A 155 10.29 6.48 3.25
N GLN A 156 11.56 6.81 3.03
CA GLN A 156 12.23 7.93 3.71
C GLN A 156 11.65 9.28 3.28
N VAL A 157 11.44 9.49 1.99
CA VAL A 157 10.81 10.71 1.48
C VAL A 157 9.38 10.83 1.99
N PHE A 158 8.62 9.73 2.00
CA PHE A 158 7.26 9.74 2.55
C PHE A 158 7.24 10.07 4.05
N ARG A 159 8.16 9.52 4.83
CA ARG A 159 8.28 9.88 6.27
C ARG A 159 8.61 11.35 6.46
N ALA A 160 9.56 11.89 5.71
CA ALA A 160 9.89 13.32 5.77
C ALA A 160 8.68 14.19 5.42
N TYR A 161 7.89 13.79 4.42
CA TYR A 161 6.61 14.44 4.11
C TYR A 161 5.65 14.40 5.30
N LEU A 162 5.44 13.22 5.92
CA LEU A 162 4.57 13.11 7.09
C LEU A 162 5.00 13.99 8.25
N GLU A 163 6.31 14.13 8.47
CA GLU A 163 6.89 14.99 9.51
C GLU A 163 6.73 16.50 9.20
N SER A 164 6.61 16.86 7.91
CA SER A 164 6.40 18.24 7.46
C SER A 164 4.96 18.73 7.57
N LEU A 165 4.00 17.79 7.76
CA LEU A 165 2.58 18.14 7.82
C LEU A 165 2.23 18.96 9.06
N PRO A 166 1.25 19.89 8.95
CA PRO A 166 0.74 20.63 10.08
C PRO A 166 0.23 19.74 11.21
N LYS A 167 0.29 20.25 12.46
CA LYS A 167 -0.04 19.50 13.68
C LYS A 167 -1.50 19.00 13.77
N GLU A 168 -2.39 19.56 12.98
CA GLU A 168 -3.77 19.09 12.86
C GLU A 168 -3.91 17.74 12.12
N PHE A 169 -2.82 17.22 11.52
CA PHE A 169 -2.76 15.88 10.96
C PHE A 169 -2.21 14.89 11.98
N THR A 170 -2.99 13.86 12.26
CA THR A 170 -2.54 12.73 13.10
C THR A 170 -1.92 11.66 12.22
N VAL A 171 -0.63 11.83 11.94
CA VAL A 171 0.13 11.02 10.97
C VAL A 171 1.33 10.29 11.59
N ASN A 172 1.99 9.48 10.79
CA ASN A 172 3.19 8.70 11.16
C ASN A 172 2.92 7.78 12.37
N ARG A 173 1.74 7.19 12.41
CA ARG A 173 1.32 6.29 13.49
C ARG A 173 1.65 4.85 13.15
N VAL A 174 1.97 4.07 14.18
CA VAL A 174 2.07 2.61 14.11
C VAL A 174 0.79 2.04 14.66
N ALA A 175 0.14 1.19 13.88
CA ALA A 175 -1.04 0.47 14.30
C ALA A 175 -0.81 -1.04 14.21
N ILE A 176 -1.04 -1.74 15.31
CA ILE A 176 -1.00 -3.21 15.35
C ILE A 176 -2.40 -3.72 15.01
N VAL A 177 -2.49 -4.51 13.95
CA VAL A 177 -3.76 -5.01 13.41
C VAL A 177 -3.75 -6.55 13.44
N PRO A 178 -4.39 -7.16 14.44
CA PRO A 178 -4.55 -8.61 14.44
C PRO A 178 -5.26 -9.10 13.17
N GLY A 179 -4.77 -10.19 12.58
CA GLY A 179 -5.31 -10.69 11.30
C GLY A 179 -4.70 -10.06 10.05
N LEU A 180 -3.77 -9.12 10.20
CA LEU A 180 -2.89 -8.65 9.14
C LEU A 180 -1.58 -9.46 9.17
N ARG A 181 -1.05 -9.79 7.99
CA ARG A 181 0.31 -10.31 7.78
C ARG A 181 0.92 -9.62 6.58
N THR A 182 2.17 -9.21 6.68
CA THR A 182 2.94 -8.60 5.59
C THR A 182 4.20 -9.40 5.30
N GLY A 183 4.68 -9.37 4.05
CA GLY A 183 5.87 -10.12 3.64
C GLY A 183 5.62 -11.60 3.44
N TYR A 184 4.36 -12.04 3.35
CA TYR A 184 4.00 -13.40 2.99
C TYR A 184 4.22 -13.61 1.49
N ARG A 185 5.40 -14.02 1.13
CA ARG A 185 5.64 -14.64 -0.18
C ARG A 185 5.35 -16.11 -0.01
N GLY A 186 4.12 -16.53 -0.33
CA GLY A 186 3.85 -17.95 -0.49
C GLY A 186 4.95 -18.54 -1.36
N ARG A 187 5.64 -19.55 -0.86
CA ARG A 187 6.56 -20.33 -1.70
C ARG A 187 5.68 -20.95 -2.76
N LEU A 188 5.68 -20.38 -3.97
CA LEU A 188 5.22 -21.01 -5.19
C LEU A 188 6.21 -22.06 -5.60
#